data_22439d6d1540ddeca6d8bf8687eb3ac7
#
_entry.id   22439d6d1540ddeca6d8bf8687eb3ac7
#
_cell.length_a   1.000
_cell.length_b   1.000
_cell.length_c   1.000
_cell.angle_alpha   90.00
_cell.angle_beta   90.00
_cell.angle_gamma   90.00
#
_symmetry.space_group_name_H-M   'P 1'
#
loop_
_entity.id
_entity.type
_entity.pdbx_description
1 polymer ?
#
loop_
_entity_poly.entity_id
_entity_poly.type
_entity_poly.pdbx_seq_one_letter_code
_entity_poly.pdbx_strand_id
1 'polypeptide(L)'
;MVRVMVVFGGRSGEHEVSLASARAITQALGKSGRYEVVPVGITREGRWISSGEPMRELESEVGYLPDGSNLDVSGPPASTTEKLPAGLASVDVVFPVLHGPYGEDGTIQGMLELAGVPYVGSGVLGSAAGMDKPTMKKIFAHHNLPQVRWVAMTSKQWEKNREARIEEIENTLGYPCFVKPANLGSSVGISKAENAVELRDALDTASRFDRRIIVEEGVDAREIEVSVLGNEDPEVSVPGEIVIKRGAFYDYEAKYVEGGMELIAPAPIAAETTEEIRRIAGTAYEAIDAAGMARVDFFLERGTDRLLLNEINTIPGFTPTSVYAELWATSGLAYEELLDRLIQLAVERHG
;
A
#
# COMPACT_ATOMS: atom_id res chain seq x y z
N MET A 1 7.66 -28.99 9.34
CA MET A 1 7.15 -28.19 8.22
C MET A 1 6.47 -27.00 8.85
N VAL A 2 6.84 -25.77 8.47
CA VAL A 2 6.24 -24.54 9.01
C VAL A 2 4.86 -24.35 8.39
N ARG A 3 3.84 -24.14 9.20
CA ARG A 3 2.46 -23.90 8.74
C ARG A 3 2.22 -22.40 8.55
N VAL A 4 2.00 -22.01 7.30
CA VAL A 4 1.81 -20.61 6.90
C VAL A 4 0.36 -20.39 6.49
N MET A 5 -0.36 -19.54 7.23
CA MET A 5 -1.70 -19.11 6.82
C MET A 5 -1.56 -17.91 5.87
N VAL A 6 -2.01 -18.06 4.64
CA VAL A 6 -2.08 -16.95 3.67
C VAL A 6 -3.48 -16.36 3.69
N VAL A 7 -3.62 -15.09 4.14
CA VAL A 7 -4.91 -14.39 4.23
C VAL A 7 -5.04 -13.39 3.09
N PHE A 8 -6.12 -13.49 2.32
CA PHE A 8 -6.28 -12.73 1.07
C PHE A 8 -7.75 -12.35 0.77
N GLY A 9 -7.93 -11.47 -0.23
CA GLY A 9 -9.20 -10.89 -0.61
C GLY A 9 -9.46 -9.58 0.11
N GLY A 10 -10.56 -9.48 0.86
CA GLY A 10 -10.88 -8.32 1.70
C GLY A 10 -11.81 -7.32 1.04
N ARG A 11 -12.18 -6.29 1.80
CA ARG A 11 -13.20 -5.28 1.47
C ARG A 11 -12.65 -4.07 0.69
N SER A 12 -11.49 -4.18 0.09
CA SER A 12 -10.86 -3.06 -0.61
C SER A 12 -11.07 -3.11 -2.13
N GLY A 13 -10.80 -2.00 -2.81
CA GLY A 13 -10.76 -1.95 -4.27
C GLY A 13 -9.64 -2.78 -4.89
N GLU A 14 -8.69 -3.27 -4.09
CA GLU A 14 -7.55 -4.08 -4.51
C GLU A 14 -7.75 -5.59 -4.26
N HIS A 15 -9.00 -6.02 -4.14
CA HIS A 15 -9.36 -7.42 -3.89
C HIS A 15 -8.70 -8.39 -4.89
N GLU A 16 -8.74 -8.07 -6.18
CA GLU A 16 -8.15 -8.89 -7.25
C GLU A 16 -6.62 -8.95 -7.17
N VAL A 17 -5.98 -7.84 -6.79
CA VAL A 17 -4.52 -7.78 -6.57
C VAL A 17 -4.13 -8.71 -5.44
N SER A 18 -4.92 -8.72 -4.38
CA SER A 18 -4.76 -9.63 -3.25
C SER A 18 -4.89 -11.10 -3.67
N LEU A 19 -5.90 -11.46 -4.48
CA LEU A 19 -6.06 -12.81 -5.02
C LEU A 19 -4.87 -13.24 -5.86
N ALA A 20 -4.40 -12.38 -6.78
CA ALA A 20 -3.25 -12.67 -7.64
C ALA A 20 -1.97 -12.90 -6.82
N SER A 21 -1.71 -12.03 -5.85
CA SER A 21 -0.56 -12.11 -4.94
C SER A 21 -0.62 -13.39 -4.09
N ALA A 22 -1.76 -13.69 -3.48
CA ALA A 22 -1.94 -14.89 -2.66
C ALA A 22 -1.76 -16.19 -3.46
N ARG A 23 -2.23 -16.21 -4.71
CA ARG A 23 -2.00 -17.36 -5.62
C ARG A 23 -0.53 -17.57 -5.87
N ALA A 24 0.22 -16.51 -6.19
CA ALA A 24 1.66 -16.59 -6.44
C ALA A 24 2.42 -17.08 -5.20
N ILE A 25 2.14 -16.52 -4.03
CA ILE A 25 2.74 -16.91 -2.75
C ILE A 25 2.44 -18.38 -2.44
N THR A 26 1.16 -18.79 -2.53
CA THR A 26 0.75 -20.17 -2.26
C THR A 26 1.46 -21.17 -3.16
N GLN A 27 1.60 -20.87 -4.46
CA GLN A 27 2.32 -21.71 -5.41
C GLN A 27 3.82 -21.80 -5.10
N ALA A 28 4.46 -20.69 -4.78
CA ALA A 28 5.89 -20.65 -4.50
C ALA A 28 6.21 -21.40 -3.18
N LEU A 29 5.47 -21.13 -2.11
CA LEU A 29 5.65 -21.82 -0.83
C LEU A 29 5.37 -23.33 -0.94
N GLY A 30 4.31 -23.72 -1.66
CA GLY A 30 3.96 -25.12 -1.88
C GLY A 30 5.03 -25.91 -2.64
N LYS A 31 5.70 -25.27 -3.62
CA LYS A 31 6.80 -25.91 -4.39
C LYS A 31 8.06 -26.14 -3.55
N SER A 32 8.29 -25.35 -2.51
CA SER A 32 9.51 -25.45 -1.69
C SER A 32 9.60 -26.71 -0.84
N GLY A 33 8.47 -27.35 -0.54
CA GLY A 33 8.38 -28.52 0.35
C GLY A 33 8.70 -28.22 1.83
N ARG A 34 8.99 -26.96 2.17
CA ARG A 34 9.30 -26.52 3.55
C ARG A 34 8.09 -26.04 4.31
N TYR A 35 7.05 -25.62 3.60
CA TYR A 35 5.85 -24.98 4.14
C TYR A 35 4.59 -25.80 3.86
N GLU A 36 3.70 -25.82 4.85
CA GLU A 36 2.31 -26.24 4.69
C GLU A 36 1.47 -24.95 4.59
N VAL A 37 0.86 -24.71 3.44
CA VAL A 37 0.08 -23.49 3.21
C VAL A 37 -1.38 -23.72 3.57
N VAL A 38 -1.92 -22.83 4.42
CA VAL A 38 -3.33 -22.79 4.82
C VAL A 38 -3.97 -21.53 4.22
N PRO A 39 -4.67 -21.64 3.08
CA PRO A 39 -5.32 -20.48 2.46
C PRO A 39 -6.57 -20.09 3.24
N VAL A 40 -6.73 -18.77 3.48
CA VAL A 40 -7.92 -18.19 4.12
C VAL A 40 -8.36 -16.96 3.33
N GLY A 41 -9.56 -17.02 2.78
CA GLY A 41 -10.15 -15.95 1.99
C GLY A 41 -11.04 -15.01 2.81
N ILE A 42 -11.13 -13.74 2.38
CA ILE A 42 -12.10 -12.76 2.91
C ILE A 42 -12.87 -12.21 1.72
N THR A 43 -14.21 -12.32 1.75
CA THR A 43 -15.07 -11.78 0.69
C THR A 43 -15.08 -10.24 0.70
N ARG A 44 -15.66 -9.63 -0.33
CA ARG A 44 -15.85 -8.16 -0.38
C ARG A 44 -16.76 -7.63 0.73
N GLU A 45 -17.66 -8.46 1.26
CA GLU A 45 -18.54 -8.14 2.40
C GLU A 45 -17.83 -8.35 3.76
N GLY A 46 -16.62 -8.94 3.75
CA GLY A 46 -15.83 -9.20 4.95
C GLY A 46 -16.08 -10.56 5.62
N ARG A 47 -16.71 -11.51 4.93
CA ARG A 47 -16.91 -12.88 5.42
C ARG A 47 -15.62 -13.69 5.26
N TRP A 48 -15.21 -14.39 6.31
CA TRP A 48 -14.04 -15.27 6.30
C TRP A 48 -14.37 -16.65 5.74
N ILE A 49 -13.52 -17.17 4.86
CA ILE A 49 -13.61 -18.50 4.25
C ILE A 49 -12.35 -19.28 4.65
N SER A 50 -12.48 -20.15 5.63
CA SER A 50 -11.37 -20.96 6.18
C SER A 50 -11.51 -22.46 5.92
N SER A 51 -12.47 -22.87 5.08
CA SER A 51 -12.71 -24.27 4.73
C SER A 51 -13.00 -24.40 3.23
N GLY A 52 -12.84 -25.60 2.67
CA GLY A 52 -13.04 -25.84 1.24
C GLY A 52 -11.88 -25.32 0.39
N GLU A 53 -12.18 -24.63 -0.69
CA GLU A 53 -11.22 -24.03 -1.63
C GLU A 53 -11.40 -22.48 -1.68
N PRO A 54 -10.92 -21.73 -0.66
CA PRO A 54 -11.20 -20.30 -0.54
C PRO A 54 -10.78 -19.48 -1.77
N MET A 55 -9.66 -19.82 -2.40
CA MET A 55 -9.18 -19.17 -3.61
C MET A 55 -10.18 -19.33 -4.75
N ARG A 56 -10.64 -20.54 -4.99
CA ARG A 56 -11.60 -20.84 -6.07
C ARG A 56 -12.97 -20.22 -5.82
N GLU A 57 -13.40 -20.18 -4.55
CA GLU A 57 -14.67 -19.57 -4.17
C GLU A 57 -14.65 -18.07 -4.48
N LEU A 58 -13.60 -17.33 -4.05
CA LEU A 58 -13.46 -15.91 -4.33
C LEU A 58 -13.26 -15.60 -5.82
N GLU A 59 -12.53 -16.44 -6.56
CA GLU A 59 -12.36 -16.28 -8.01
C GLU A 59 -13.68 -16.43 -8.78
N SER A 60 -14.61 -17.26 -8.31
CA SER A 60 -15.91 -17.41 -8.95
C SER A 60 -16.81 -16.17 -8.76
N GLU A 61 -16.54 -15.34 -7.75
CA GLU A 61 -17.22 -14.08 -7.51
C GLU A 61 -16.68 -12.92 -8.41
N VAL A 62 -15.47 -13.05 -8.95
CA VAL A 62 -14.80 -12.04 -9.79
C VAL A 62 -15.49 -11.79 -11.15
N GLY A 63 -16.42 -12.61 -11.60
CA GLY A 63 -17.21 -12.41 -12.82
C GLY A 63 -18.15 -11.18 -12.79
N TYR A 64 -18.19 -10.43 -11.72
CA TYR A 64 -18.95 -9.20 -11.56
C TYR A 64 -18.01 -8.06 -11.19
N LEU A 65 -17.39 -7.43 -12.20
CA LEU A 65 -16.74 -6.13 -12.02
C LEU A 65 -17.85 -5.09 -11.85
N PRO A 66 -18.05 -4.48 -10.67
CA PRO A 66 -18.77 -3.21 -10.63
C PRO A 66 -17.89 -2.21 -11.41
N ASP A 67 -18.48 -1.49 -12.34
CA ASP A 67 -17.89 -0.25 -12.81
C ASP A 67 -17.50 0.55 -11.55
N GLY A 68 -16.29 1.07 -11.45
CA GLY A 68 -15.66 1.61 -10.23
C GLY A 68 -16.45 2.68 -9.44
N SER A 69 -17.78 2.72 -9.59
CA SER A 69 -18.69 3.72 -9.06
C SER A 69 -19.36 3.35 -7.73
N ASN A 70 -19.19 2.13 -7.19
CA ASN A 70 -19.94 1.66 -6.00
C ASN A 70 -19.13 0.81 -5.02
N LEU A 71 -17.88 1.21 -4.68
CA LEU A 71 -17.25 0.72 -3.47
C LEU A 71 -17.81 1.51 -2.28
N ASP A 72 -18.99 1.13 -1.78
CA ASP A 72 -19.48 1.60 -0.48
C ASP A 72 -18.67 0.91 0.63
N VAL A 73 -17.46 1.44 0.87
CA VAL A 73 -16.60 1.03 2.01
C VAL A 73 -17.05 1.67 3.33
N SER A 74 -18.11 2.49 3.32
CA SER A 74 -18.56 3.29 4.47
C SER A 74 -19.55 2.55 5.39
N GLY A 75 -20.07 1.39 4.98
CA GLY A 75 -21.00 0.61 5.79
C GLY A 75 -20.27 -0.13 6.94
N PRO A 76 -20.93 -0.27 8.13
CA PRO A 76 -20.42 -1.20 9.14
C PRO A 76 -20.32 -2.60 8.52
N PRO A 77 -19.35 -3.45 8.95
CA PRO A 77 -19.28 -4.82 8.47
C PRO A 77 -20.63 -5.48 8.65
N ALA A 78 -21.10 -6.20 7.64
CA ALA A 78 -22.26 -7.04 7.81
C ALA A 78 -22.07 -7.84 9.10
N SER A 79 -23.09 -7.87 9.96
CA SER A 79 -23.04 -8.57 11.26
C SER A 79 -22.71 -10.04 11.01
N THR A 80 -21.42 -10.33 10.89
CA THR A 80 -20.94 -11.70 10.82
C THR A 80 -20.82 -12.19 12.25
N THR A 81 -21.70 -13.07 12.64
CA THR A 81 -21.55 -13.92 13.84
C THR A 81 -20.43 -14.95 13.66
N GLU A 82 -19.67 -14.87 12.58
CA GLU A 82 -18.53 -15.75 12.31
C GLU A 82 -17.33 -15.33 13.16
N LYS A 83 -16.94 -16.25 14.00
CA LYS A 83 -15.75 -16.20 14.86
C LYS A 83 -14.50 -16.02 13.99
N LEU A 84 -13.40 -15.54 14.60
CA LEU A 84 -12.04 -15.59 14.05
C LEU A 84 -11.80 -16.89 13.28
N PRO A 85 -11.03 -16.88 12.16
CA PRO A 85 -10.86 -18.05 11.32
C PRO A 85 -10.47 -19.25 12.15
N ALA A 86 -11.20 -20.35 11.98
CA ALA A 86 -10.87 -21.62 12.61
C ALA A 86 -9.45 -22.02 12.16
N GLY A 87 -8.58 -22.32 13.12
CA GLY A 87 -7.21 -22.72 12.79
C GLY A 87 -6.14 -21.65 12.98
N LEU A 88 -6.48 -20.40 13.36
CA LEU A 88 -5.48 -19.36 13.63
C LEU A 88 -4.47 -19.79 14.71
N ALA A 89 -4.91 -20.49 15.75
CA ALA A 89 -4.04 -21.04 16.80
C ALA A 89 -3.24 -22.28 16.37
N SER A 90 -3.40 -22.77 15.15
CA SER A 90 -2.74 -23.98 14.64
C SER A 90 -1.72 -23.70 13.54
N VAL A 91 -1.40 -22.47 13.28
CA VAL A 91 -0.38 -22.04 12.31
C VAL A 91 0.79 -21.40 13.02
N ASP A 92 1.97 -21.49 12.41
CA ASP A 92 3.21 -20.93 12.97
C ASP A 92 3.37 -19.46 12.60
N VAL A 93 2.84 -19.05 11.43
CA VAL A 93 2.90 -17.68 10.94
C VAL A 93 1.72 -17.35 10.01
N VAL A 94 1.26 -16.11 10.03
CA VAL A 94 0.27 -15.59 9.09
C VAL A 94 0.95 -14.69 8.06
N PHE A 95 0.64 -14.88 6.79
CA PHE A 95 1.04 -13.99 5.70
C PHE A 95 -0.20 -13.22 5.22
N PRO A 96 -0.44 -11.99 5.74
CA PRO A 96 -1.53 -11.16 5.26
C PRO A 96 -1.17 -10.58 3.89
N VAL A 97 -2.03 -10.79 2.91
CA VAL A 97 -1.91 -10.27 1.54
C VAL A 97 -3.16 -9.45 1.24
N LEU A 98 -3.43 -8.51 2.13
CA LEU A 98 -4.62 -7.67 2.12
C LEU A 98 -4.19 -6.23 1.86
N HIS A 99 -4.76 -5.59 0.85
CA HIS A 99 -4.43 -4.21 0.49
C HIS A 99 -5.52 -3.24 0.91
N GLY A 100 -5.14 -1.99 1.21
CA GLY A 100 -6.05 -0.92 1.58
C GLY A 100 -6.70 -1.07 2.96
N PRO A 101 -7.88 -0.47 3.16
CA PRO A 101 -8.60 -0.50 4.44
C PRO A 101 -8.85 -1.92 4.95
N TYR A 102 -8.72 -2.10 6.26
CA TYR A 102 -8.78 -3.39 6.99
C TYR A 102 -7.61 -4.35 6.72
N GLY A 103 -6.73 -4.07 5.75
CA GLY A 103 -5.54 -4.87 5.44
C GLY A 103 -4.24 -4.20 5.86
N GLU A 104 -4.08 -2.91 5.50
CA GLU A 104 -2.83 -2.14 5.72
C GLU A 104 -2.95 -1.08 6.81
N ASP A 105 -4.10 -0.95 7.47
CA ASP A 105 -4.43 0.13 8.40
C ASP A 105 -4.24 -0.22 9.88
N GLY A 106 -3.63 -1.37 10.19
CA GLY A 106 -3.43 -1.86 11.55
C GLY A 106 -4.58 -2.71 12.09
N THR A 107 -5.71 -2.83 11.38
CA THR A 107 -6.90 -3.56 11.86
C THR A 107 -6.64 -5.07 11.92
N ILE A 108 -6.19 -5.68 10.83
CA ILE A 108 -5.84 -7.10 10.80
C ILE A 108 -4.64 -7.39 11.70
N GLN A 109 -3.65 -6.50 11.72
CA GLN A 109 -2.47 -6.61 12.57
C GLN A 109 -2.86 -6.63 14.05
N GLY A 110 -3.76 -5.75 14.48
CA GLY A 110 -4.26 -5.74 15.86
C GLY A 110 -5.00 -7.02 16.26
N MET A 111 -5.72 -7.64 15.33
CA MET A 111 -6.35 -8.93 15.55
C MET A 111 -5.29 -10.04 15.74
N LEU A 112 -4.24 -10.03 14.93
CA LEU A 112 -3.15 -11.02 14.99
C LEU A 112 -2.30 -10.85 16.26
N GLU A 113 -2.04 -9.62 16.70
CA GLU A 113 -1.40 -9.31 17.99
C GLU A 113 -2.20 -9.90 19.17
N LEU A 114 -3.52 -9.66 19.20
CA LEU A 114 -4.39 -10.21 20.24
C LEU A 114 -4.47 -11.75 20.22
N ALA A 115 -4.29 -12.35 19.04
CA ALA A 115 -4.23 -13.80 18.89
C ALA A 115 -2.87 -14.40 19.27
N GLY A 116 -1.82 -13.58 19.43
CA GLY A 116 -0.46 -14.01 19.75
C GLY A 116 0.16 -14.87 18.64
N VAL A 117 -0.15 -14.57 17.36
CA VAL A 117 0.35 -15.32 16.20
C VAL A 117 1.31 -14.46 15.41
N PRO A 118 2.54 -14.92 15.12
CA PRO A 118 3.48 -14.22 14.24
C PRO A 118 2.86 -13.92 12.87
N TYR A 119 3.17 -12.75 12.30
CA TYR A 119 2.68 -12.37 10.98
C TYR A 119 3.70 -11.56 10.21
N VAL A 120 3.67 -11.71 8.89
CA VAL A 120 4.54 -10.99 7.95
C VAL A 120 4.10 -9.54 7.81
N GLY A 121 5.08 -8.63 7.76
CA GLY A 121 4.87 -7.21 7.55
C GLY A 121 4.88 -6.38 8.84
N SER A 122 4.51 -5.12 8.70
CA SER A 122 4.54 -4.13 9.77
C SER A 122 3.51 -4.42 10.88
N GLY A 123 3.83 -4.01 12.10
CA GLY A 123 2.93 -4.04 13.24
C GLY A 123 1.76 -3.05 13.12
N VAL A 124 0.97 -2.97 14.18
CA VAL A 124 -0.21 -2.08 14.24
C VAL A 124 0.17 -0.62 13.97
N LEU A 125 1.23 -0.13 14.61
CA LEU A 125 1.67 1.26 14.48
C LEU A 125 2.15 1.57 13.07
N GLY A 126 3.09 0.78 12.54
CA GLY A 126 3.66 0.98 11.21
C GLY A 126 2.60 0.92 10.10
N SER A 127 1.69 -0.05 10.18
CA SER A 127 0.57 -0.19 9.25
C SER A 127 -0.36 1.04 9.30
N ALA A 128 -0.82 1.43 10.49
CA ALA A 128 -1.73 2.57 10.64
C ALA A 128 -1.08 3.90 10.26
N ALA A 129 0.19 4.10 10.62
CA ALA A 129 0.94 5.32 10.29
C ALA A 129 1.25 5.41 8.79
N GLY A 130 1.64 4.30 8.15
CA GLY A 130 1.92 4.23 6.72
C GLY A 130 0.67 4.45 5.86
N MET A 131 -0.48 3.93 6.28
CA MET A 131 -1.73 4.06 5.54
C MET A 131 -2.33 5.47 5.59
N ASP A 132 -2.26 6.16 6.74
CA ASP A 132 -2.82 7.51 6.91
C ASP A 132 -1.86 8.58 6.39
N LYS A 133 -2.05 9.03 5.14
CA LYS A 133 -1.18 10.00 4.45
C LYS A 133 -0.85 11.26 5.27
N PRO A 134 -1.81 11.97 5.90
CA PRO A 134 -1.49 13.13 6.74
C PRO A 134 -0.64 12.79 7.97
N THR A 135 -0.82 11.62 8.57
CA THR A 135 -0.02 11.18 9.73
C THR A 135 1.39 10.80 9.29
N MET A 136 1.51 9.98 8.26
CA MET A 136 2.77 9.60 7.61
C MET A 136 3.60 10.84 7.25
N LYS A 137 3.01 11.80 6.55
CA LYS A 137 3.71 13.04 6.14
C LYS A 137 4.15 13.90 7.33
N LYS A 138 3.42 13.93 8.43
CA LYS A 138 3.85 14.62 9.67
C LYS A 138 5.05 13.93 10.30
N ILE A 139 5.07 12.61 10.33
CA ILE A 139 6.20 11.81 10.83
C ILE A 139 7.43 12.10 9.96
N PHE A 140 7.30 12.03 8.64
CA PHE A 140 8.37 12.33 7.70
C PHE A 140 8.90 13.77 7.84
N ALA A 141 8.02 14.75 8.03
CA ALA A 141 8.41 16.13 8.28
C ALA A 141 9.21 16.29 9.58
N HIS A 142 8.86 15.54 10.64
CA HIS A 142 9.61 15.53 11.90
C HIS A 142 11.05 15.02 11.70
N HIS A 143 11.25 14.07 10.81
CA HIS A 143 12.55 13.53 10.42
C HIS A 143 13.28 14.36 9.32
N ASN A 144 12.73 15.52 8.94
CA ASN A 144 13.24 16.38 7.88
C ASN A 144 13.38 15.67 6.52
N LEU A 145 12.53 14.68 6.24
CA LEU A 145 12.51 14.01 4.96
C LEU A 145 11.87 14.92 3.91
N PRO A 146 12.48 15.05 2.71
CA PRO A 146 11.97 15.94 1.67
C PRO A 146 10.64 15.44 1.11
N GLN A 147 9.63 16.31 1.04
CA GLN A 147 8.28 15.99 0.60
C GLN A 147 7.73 17.11 -0.28
N VAL A 148 6.69 16.83 -1.06
CA VAL A 148 5.84 17.88 -1.64
C VAL A 148 5.16 18.68 -0.53
N ARG A 149 4.82 19.96 -0.79
CA ARG A 149 3.99 20.75 0.14
C ARG A 149 2.58 20.14 0.19
N TRP A 150 1.94 20.24 1.33
CA TRP A 150 0.62 19.66 1.53
C TRP A 150 -0.20 20.42 2.57
N VAL A 151 -1.52 20.33 2.44
CA VAL A 151 -2.52 20.83 3.40
C VAL A 151 -3.44 19.68 3.74
N ALA A 152 -3.73 19.47 5.02
CA ALA A 152 -4.67 18.43 5.45
C ALA A 152 -5.82 19.03 6.25
N MET A 153 -7.00 18.43 6.08
CA MET A 153 -8.22 18.86 6.77
C MET A 153 -9.16 17.67 6.98
N THR A 154 -10.18 17.86 7.81
CA THR A 154 -11.30 16.94 7.90
C THR A 154 -12.42 17.39 6.96
N SER A 155 -13.29 16.45 6.53
CA SER A 155 -14.51 16.74 5.76
C SER A 155 -15.39 17.80 6.47
N LYS A 156 -15.51 17.75 7.79
CA LYS A 156 -16.21 18.76 8.58
C LYS A 156 -15.57 20.17 8.51
N GLN A 157 -14.23 20.25 8.46
CA GLN A 157 -13.55 21.55 8.30
C GLN A 157 -13.77 22.11 6.90
N TRP A 158 -13.76 21.25 5.88
CA TRP A 158 -14.12 21.61 4.51
C TRP A 158 -15.55 22.16 4.42
N GLU A 159 -16.54 21.38 4.90
CA GLU A 159 -17.96 21.77 4.89
C GLU A 159 -18.22 23.12 5.58
N LYS A 160 -17.53 23.36 6.71
CA LYS A 160 -17.74 24.56 7.52
C LYS A 160 -17.17 25.85 6.91
N ASN A 161 -16.03 25.75 6.21
CA ASN A 161 -15.25 26.94 5.81
C ASN A 161 -14.68 26.80 4.39
N ARG A 162 -15.50 26.46 3.41
CA ARG A 162 -15.09 26.15 2.03
C ARG A 162 -14.17 27.20 1.41
N GLU A 163 -14.59 28.48 1.40
CA GLU A 163 -13.82 29.55 0.76
C GLU A 163 -12.46 29.77 1.43
N ALA A 164 -12.40 29.77 2.76
CA ALA A 164 -11.15 29.92 3.48
C ALA A 164 -10.20 28.73 3.25
N ARG A 165 -10.72 27.52 3.01
CA ARG A 165 -9.90 26.35 2.68
C ARG A 165 -9.36 26.41 1.26
N ILE A 166 -10.14 26.87 0.30
CA ILE A 166 -9.65 27.12 -1.07
C ILE A 166 -8.52 28.15 -1.03
N GLU A 167 -8.74 29.29 -0.37
CA GLU A 167 -7.73 30.35 -0.24
C GLU A 167 -6.43 29.84 0.43
N GLU A 168 -6.54 29.04 1.50
CA GLU A 168 -5.41 28.42 2.17
C GLU A 168 -4.61 27.51 1.22
N ILE A 169 -5.30 26.67 0.44
CA ILE A 169 -4.67 25.76 -0.51
C ILE A 169 -3.99 26.55 -1.64
N GLU A 170 -4.67 27.52 -2.23
CA GLU A 170 -4.12 28.37 -3.29
C GLU A 170 -2.85 29.12 -2.82
N ASN A 171 -2.90 29.70 -1.63
CA ASN A 171 -1.75 30.43 -1.07
C ASN A 171 -0.58 29.51 -0.69
N THR A 172 -0.87 28.27 -0.28
CA THR A 172 0.16 27.32 0.19
C THR A 172 0.74 26.49 -0.95
N LEU A 173 -0.10 25.97 -1.84
CA LEU A 173 0.28 24.99 -2.85
C LEU A 173 0.27 25.55 -4.27
N GLY A 174 -0.74 26.35 -4.62
CA GLY A 174 -1.02 26.73 -6.01
C GLY A 174 -1.62 25.57 -6.83
N TYR A 175 -1.53 25.70 -8.15
CA TYR A 175 -2.01 24.72 -9.12
C TYR A 175 -0.90 24.25 -10.05
N PRO A 176 -0.96 22.99 -10.58
CA PRO A 176 -1.95 21.98 -10.23
C PRO A 176 -1.73 21.44 -8.79
N CYS A 177 -2.82 20.95 -8.19
CA CYS A 177 -2.72 20.22 -6.92
C CYS A 177 -3.53 18.90 -7.00
N PHE A 178 -3.24 17.96 -6.09
CA PHE A 178 -3.89 16.67 -6.02
C PHE A 178 -4.64 16.51 -4.71
N VAL A 179 -5.93 16.26 -4.79
CA VAL A 179 -6.80 15.99 -3.63
C VAL A 179 -6.94 14.50 -3.45
N LYS A 180 -6.68 14.01 -2.22
CA LYS A 180 -6.67 12.58 -1.90
C LYS A 180 -7.42 12.31 -0.59
N PRO A 181 -8.23 11.25 -0.49
CA PRO A 181 -8.63 10.68 0.80
C PRO A 181 -7.39 10.23 1.59
N ALA A 182 -7.43 10.30 2.93
CA ALA A 182 -6.26 10.00 3.76
C ALA A 182 -5.89 8.51 3.78
N ASN A 183 -6.90 7.62 3.84
CA ASN A 183 -6.73 6.18 4.10
C ASN A 183 -7.18 5.28 2.93
N LEU A 184 -7.02 5.73 1.70
CA LEU A 184 -7.30 4.91 0.53
C LEU A 184 -6.05 4.68 -0.30
N GLY A 185 -5.91 3.47 -0.84
CA GLY A 185 -4.87 3.04 -1.77
C GLY A 185 -5.31 3.14 -3.24
N SER A 186 -4.44 2.67 -4.15
CA SER A 186 -4.72 2.47 -5.60
C SER A 186 -5.35 3.65 -6.31
N SER A 187 -4.99 4.87 -5.94
CA SER A 187 -5.50 6.11 -6.57
C SER A 187 -7.03 6.31 -6.47
N VAL A 188 -7.75 5.53 -5.66
CA VAL A 188 -9.20 5.68 -5.48
C VAL A 188 -9.52 7.02 -4.83
N GLY A 189 -10.40 7.82 -5.46
CA GLY A 189 -10.80 9.13 -4.95
C GLY A 189 -9.74 10.22 -5.09
N ILE A 190 -8.63 9.98 -5.80
CA ILE A 190 -7.64 11.01 -6.13
C ILE A 190 -8.15 11.83 -7.31
N SER A 191 -8.07 13.15 -7.18
CA SER A 191 -8.42 14.09 -8.24
C SER A 191 -7.34 15.14 -8.40
N LYS A 192 -6.93 15.43 -9.64
CA LYS A 192 -6.12 16.58 -10.00
C LYS A 192 -7.03 17.80 -10.11
N ALA A 193 -6.58 18.95 -9.60
CA ALA A 193 -7.25 20.24 -9.75
C ALA A 193 -6.28 21.26 -10.37
N GLU A 194 -6.71 21.95 -11.42
CA GLU A 194 -5.96 22.98 -12.13
C GLU A 194 -6.48 24.40 -11.85
N ASN A 195 -7.60 24.51 -11.11
CA ASN A 195 -8.23 25.76 -10.73
C ASN A 195 -9.16 25.56 -9.52
N ALA A 196 -9.70 26.66 -8.98
CA ALA A 196 -10.56 26.67 -7.80
C ALA A 196 -11.88 25.88 -7.97
N VAL A 197 -12.42 25.80 -9.19
CA VAL A 197 -13.66 25.05 -9.46
C VAL A 197 -13.39 23.57 -9.34
N GLU A 198 -12.37 23.07 -10.03
CA GLU A 198 -11.95 21.68 -9.97
C GLU A 198 -11.50 21.27 -8.55
N LEU A 199 -10.80 22.17 -7.83
CA LEU A 199 -10.40 21.94 -6.45
C LEU A 199 -11.62 21.74 -5.54
N ARG A 200 -12.68 22.52 -5.72
CA ARG A 200 -13.93 22.39 -4.97
C ARG A 200 -14.60 21.03 -5.22
N ASP A 201 -14.71 20.65 -6.48
CA ASP A 201 -15.32 19.37 -6.88
C ASP A 201 -14.50 18.18 -6.37
N ALA A 202 -13.17 18.28 -6.43
CA ALA A 202 -12.25 17.27 -5.91
C ALA A 202 -12.37 17.10 -4.39
N LEU A 203 -12.48 18.22 -3.62
CA LEU A 203 -12.67 18.18 -2.17
C LEU A 203 -14.05 17.61 -1.79
N ASP A 204 -15.10 17.95 -2.54
CA ASP A 204 -16.43 17.39 -2.35
C ASP A 204 -16.44 15.89 -2.65
N THR A 205 -15.69 15.44 -3.64
CA THR A 205 -15.53 14.03 -3.96
C THR A 205 -14.76 13.29 -2.85
N ALA A 206 -13.57 13.76 -2.49
CA ALA A 206 -12.73 13.11 -1.47
C ALA A 206 -13.43 13.03 -0.10
N SER A 207 -14.25 14.05 0.25
CA SER A 207 -14.99 14.10 1.51
C SER A 207 -16.06 12.99 1.66
N ARG A 208 -16.49 12.38 0.55
CA ARG A 208 -17.42 11.24 0.56
C ARG A 208 -16.73 9.92 0.87
N PHE A 209 -15.41 9.84 0.58
CA PHE A 209 -14.63 8.62 0.76
C PHE A 209 -13.97 8.53 2.14
N ASP A 210 -13.53 9.68 2.70
CA ASP A 210 -12.84 9.67 3.99
C ASP A 210 -13.19 10.91 4.82
N ARG A 211 -13.17 10.74 6.12
CA ARG A 211 -13.28 11.83 7.09
C ARG A 211 -12.09 12.80 7.02
N ARG A 212 -10.93 12.34 6.57
CA ARG A 212 -9.69 13.11 6.44
C ARG A 212 -9.30 13.23 4.97
N ILE A 213 -8.87 14.41 4.59
CA ILE A 213 -8.48 14.76 3.22
C ILE A 213 -7.09 15.38 3.27
N ILE A 214 -6.27 15.08 2.30
CA ILE A 214 -5.00 15.75 2.04
C ILE A 214 -5.00 16.33 0.64
N VAL A 215 -4.44 17.55 0.51
CA VAL A 215 -4.16 18.19 -0.77
C VAL A 215 -2.67 18.37 -0.89
N GLU A 216 -2.09 17.95 -1.99
CA GLU A 216 -0.66 18.00 -2.28
C GLU A 216 -0.36 18.84 -3.50
N GLU A 217 0.77 19.57 -3.50
CA GLU A 217 1.22 20.28 -4.71
C GLU A 217 1.50 19.27 -5.83
N GLY A 218 1.16 19.66 -7.05
CA GLY A 218 1.50 18.88 -8.24
C GLY A 218 2.93 19.20 -8.71
N VAL A 219 3.73 18.17 -8.90
CA VAL A 219 5.09 18.28 -9.43
C VAL A 219 5.21 17.52 -10.75
N ASP A 220 5.96 18.06 -11.71
CA ASP A 220 6.35 17.30 -12.91
C ASP A 220 7.57 16.45 -12.56
N ALA A 221 7.36 15.15 -12.39
CA ALA A 221 8.38 14.26 -11.87
C ALA A 221 8.44 12.92 -12.60
N ARG A 222 9.55 12.22 -12.39
CA ARG A 222 9.70 10.79 -12.62
C ARG A 222 9.29 10.07 -11.35
N GLU A 223 8.59 8.95 -11.47
CA GLU A 223 8.21 8.12 -10.31
C GLU A 223 9.30 7.07 -10.09
N ILE A 224 9.92 7.09 -8.91
CA ILE A 224 10.99 6.17 -8.52
C ILE A 224 10.53 5.39 -7.31
N GLU A 225 10.64 4.07 -7.36
CA GLU A 225 10.24 3.18 -6.28
C GLU A 225 11.42 2.34 -5.80
N VAL A 226 11.47 2.05 -4.49
CA VAL A 226 12.40 1.09 -3.89
C VAL A 226 11.68 0.15 -2.97
N SER A 227 12.20 -1.07 -2.85
CA SER A 227 11.71 -2.09 -1.93
C SER A 227 12.59 -2.13 -0.68
N VAL A 228 11.97 -2.19 0.50
CA VAL A 228 12.65 -2.30 1.80
C VAL A 228 12.28 -3.65 2.43
N LEU A 229 13.28 -4.31 3.05
CA LEU A 229 13.15 -5.64 3.65
C LEU A 229 13.96 -5.69 4.95
N GLY A 230 13.35 -6.06 6.05
CA GLY A 230 14.02 -6.22 7.35
C GLY A 230 13.15 -5.77 8.51
N ASN A 231 13.67 -5.95 9.72
CA ASN A 231 13.10 -5.40 10.95
C ASN A 231 13.96 -4.19 11.38
N GLU A 232 14.87 -4.33 12.37
CA GLU A 232 15.68 -3.25 12.93
C GLU A 232 16.79 -2.75 11.98
N ASP A 233 17.32 -3.62 11.11
CA ASP A 233 18.36 -3.30 10.13
C ASP A 233 17.83 -3.50 8.69
N PRO A 234 17.01 -2.59 8.16
CA PRO A 234 16.36 -2.78 6.87
C PRO A 234 17.34 -2.64 5.70
N GLU A 235 17.25 -3.57 4.77
CA GLU A 235 17.91 -3.50 3.47
C GLU A 235 17.03 -2.78 2.45
N VAL A 236 17.64 -2.03 1.53
CA VAL A 236 16.94 -1.32 0.46
C VAL A 236 17.44 -1.79 -0.90
N SER A 237 16.52 -2.12 -1.79
CA SER A 237 16.78 -2.59 -3.15
C SER A 237 17.47 -1.54 -4.03
N VAL A 238 17.80 -1.90 -5.26
CA VAL A 238 18.05 -0.91 -6.32
C VAL A 238 16.77 -0.11 -6.59
N PRO A 239 16.85 1.19 -6.95
CA PRO A 239 15.69 1.96 -7.40
C PRO A 239 15.19 1.49 -8.76
N GLY A 240 13.88 1.50 -8.94
CA GLY A 240 13.21 1.33 -10.22
C GLY A 240 12.43 2.58 -10.62
N GLU A 241 12.36 2.87 -11.92
CA GLU A 241 11.53 3.93 -12.47
C GLU A 241 10.24 3.35 -13.07
N ILE A 242 9.12 3.93 -12.69
CA ILE A 242 7.82 3.62 -13.27
C ILE A 242 7.56 4.55 -14.46
N VAL A 243 7.42 3.97 -15.65
CA VAL A 243 7.10 4.71 -16.88
C VAL A 243 5.70 4.38 -17.32
N ILE A 244 4.82 5.39 -17.32
CA ILE A 244 3.43 5.23 -17.74
C ILE A 244 3.38 5.26 -19.26
N LYS A 245 2.85 4.22 -19.90
CA LYS A 245 2.74 4.10 -21.35
C LYS A 245 1.41 4.60 -21.92
N ARG A 246 0.35 4.65 -21.10
CA ARG A 246 -0.99 5.08 -21.48
C ARG A 246 -1.61 5.96 -20.40
N GLY A 247 -2.25 7.05 -20.79
CA GLY A 247 -2.90 7.99 -19.88
C GLY A 247 -2.01 9.16 -19.44
N ALA A 248 -2.62 10.15 -18.83
CA ALA A 248 -1.94 11.35 -18.32
C ALA A 248 -1.59 11.26 -16.83
N PHE A 249 -1.97 10.17 -16.16
CA PHE A 249 -1.85 10.02 -14.73
C PHE A 249 -1.69 8.53 -14.32
N TYR A 250 -0.94 8.29 -13.24
CA TYR A 250 -0.76 6.95 -12.67
C TYR A 250 -1.99 6.57 -11.83
N ASP A 251 -3.08 6.24 -12.51
CA ASP A 251 -4.34 5.80 -11.92
C ASP A 251 -4.42 4.27 -11.79
N TYR A 252 -5.58 3.78 -11.31
CA TYR A 252 -5.83 2.35 -11.14
C TYR A 252 -5.67 1.57 -12.46
N GLU A 253 -6.14 2.11 -13.59
CA GLU A 253 -6.04 1.44 -14.88
C GLU A 253 -4.58 1.34 -15.34
N ALA A 254 -3.78 2.41 -15.17
CA ALA A 254 -2.36 2.39 -15.51
C ALA A 254 -1.57 1.38 -14.66
N LYS A 255 -1.95 1.17 -13.40
CA LYS A 255 -1.28 0.25 -12.47
C LYS A 255 -1.54 -1.23 -12.77
N TYR A 256 -2.73 -1.60 -13.22
CA TYR A 256 -3.19 -2.99 -13.24
C TYR A 256 -3.61 -3.51 -14.61
N VAL A 257 -3.70 -2.65 -15.62
CA VAL A 257 -3.97 -3.09 -17.00
C VAL A 257 -2.65 -3.48 -17.69
N GLU A 258 -2.63 -4.64 -18.31
CA GLU A 258 -1.45 -5.15 -19.03
C GLU A 258 -0.93 -4.13 -20.06
N GLY A 259 0.35 -3.75 -19.93
CA GLY A 259 0.98 -2.73 -20.76
C GLY A 259 0.65 -1.28 -20.40
N GLY A 260 0.00 -0.99 -19.25
CA GLY A 260 -0.26 0.37 -18.74
C GLY A 260 1.00 1.06 -18.23
N MET A 261 1.92 0.31 -17.62
CA MET A 261 3.20 0.81 -17.13
C MET A 261 4.36 -0.09 -17.54
N GLU A 262 5.59 0.43 -17.41
CA GLU A 262 6.85 -0.30 -17.53
C GLU A 262 7.73 0.03 -16.32
N LEU A 263 8.32 -1.01 -15.71
CA LEU A 263 9.37 -0.86 -14.72
C LEU A 263 10.74 -0.89 -15.40
N ILE A 264 11.53 0.16 -15.20
CA ILE A 264 12.95 0.20 -15.60
C ILE A 264 13.79 0.00 -14.34
N ALA A 265 14.37 -1.18 -14.17
CA ALA A 265 15.19 -1.51 -13.01
C ALA A 265 16.56 -2.09 -13.44
N PRO A 266 17.67 -1.52 -12.95
CA PRO A 266 17.74 -0.33 -12.12
C PRO A 266 17.34 0.96 -12.85
N ALA A 267 16.79 1.94 -12.13
CA ALA A 267 16.42 3.24 -12.68
C ALA A 267 17.65 3.97 -13.26
N PRO A 268 17.54 4.63 -14.44
CA PRO A 268 18.64 5.40 -15.03
C PRO A 268 18.81 6.77 -14.33
N ILE A 269 19.35 6.75 -13.13
CA ILE A 269 19.64 7.92 -12.27
C ILE A 269 21.09 7.91 -11.81
N ALA A 270 21.58 9.04 -11.30
CA ALA A 270 22.93 9.16 -10.79
C ALA A 270 23.17 8.27 -9.55
N ALA A 271 24.41 7.83 -9.34
CA ALA A 271 24.77 7.01 -8.19
C ALA A 271 24.48 7.73 -6.86
N GLU A 272 24.77 9.03 -6.80
CA GLU A 272 24.51 9.87 -5.64
C GLU A 272 23.01 9.95 -5.31
N THR A 273 22.17 10.04 -6.33
CA THR A 273 20.69 10.02 -6.17
C THR A 273 20.21 8.65 -5.69
N THR A 274 20.82 7.57 -6.19
CA THR A 274 20.53 6.19 -5.74
C THR A 274 20.81 6.04 -4.24
N GLU A 275 21.97 6.48 -3.77
CA GLU A 275 22.34 6.39 -2.35
C GLU A 275 21.43 7.28 -1.47
N GLU A 276 21.07 8.46 -1.96
CA GLU A 276 20.16 9.34 -1.23
C GLU A 276 18.75 8.74 -1.11
N ILE A 277 18.21 8.11 -2.18
CA ILE A 277 16.94 7.40 -2.16
C ILE A 277 16.97 6.27 -1.12
N ARG A 278 18.03 5.46 -1.12
CA ARG A 278 18.17 4.35 -0.18
C ARG A 278 18.22 4.86 1.26
N ARG A 279 18.98 5.90 1.52
CA ARG A 279 19.07 6.53 2.85
C ARG A 279 17.71 7.07 3.32
N ILE A 280 17.00 7.79 2.46
CA ILE A 280 15.68 8.35 2.79
C ILE A 280 14.66 7.22 3.01
N ALA A 281 14.67 6.18 2.16
CA ALA A 281 13.76 5.05 2.28
C ALA A 281 13.97 4.30 3.61
N GLY A 282 15.20 4.02 4.00
CA GLY A 282 15.52 3.41 5.29
C GLY A 282 15.02 4.27 6.46
N THR A 283 15.31 5.58 6.44
CA THR A 283 14.85 6.52 7.47
C THR A 283 13.32 6.60 7.52
N ALA A 284 12.63 6.60 6.38
CA ALA A 284 11.16 6.65 6.33
C ALA A 284 10.53 5.37 6.90
N TYR A 285 11.14 4.22 6.61
CA TYR A 285 10.75 2.91 7.10
C TYR A 285 10.85 2.84 8.63
N GLU A 286 11.99 3.20 9.18
CA GLU A 286 12.23 3.24 10.63
C GLU A 286 11.30 4.25 11.32
N ALA A 287 11.10 5.43 10.72
CA ALA A 287 10.32 6.52 11.30
C ALA A 287 8.84 6.16 11.58
N ILE A 288 8.24 5.27 10.80
CA ILE A 288 6.87 4.79 11.01
C ILE A 288 6.80 3.47 11.79
N ASP A 289 7.93 2.94 12.27
CA ASP A 289 8.00 1.62 12.91
C ASP A 289 7.56 0.49 11.96
N ALA A 290 7.99 0.56 10.70
CA ALA A 290 7.73 -0.50 9.73
C ALA A 290 8.60 -1.73 10.01
N ALA A 291 8.11 -2.91 9.61
CA ALA A 291 8.82 -4.18 9.76
C ALA A 291 8.49 -5.13 8.61
N GLY A 292 9.37 -6.10 8.38
CA GLY A 292 9.25 -7.11 7.35
C GLY A 292 9.43 -6.55 5.96
N MET A 293 8.47 -5.80 5.43
CA MET A 293 8.49 -5.26 4.07
C MET A 293 7.83 -3.90 3.95
N ALA A 294 8.30 -3.10 3.00
CA ALA A 294 7.56 -1.96 2.45
C ALA A 294 8.08 -1.60 1.05
N ARG A 295 7.26 -0.91 0.26
CA ARG A 295 7.69 -0.17 -0.92
C ARG A 295 7.66 1.31 -0.59
N VAL A 296 8.73 2.03 -0.93
CA VAL A 296 8.84 3.46 -0.70
C VAL A 296 8.91 4.16 -2.05
N ASP A 297 7.99 5.10 -2.26
CA ASP A 297 7.74 5.74 -3.54
C ASP A 297 8.21 7.20 -3.50
N PHE A 298 8.91 7.64 -4.55
CA PHE A 298 9.53 8.95 -4.67
C PHE A 298 9.13 9.65 -5.95
N PHE A 299 9.14 10.98 -5.89
CA PHE A 299 9.16 11.86 -7.06
C PHE A 299 10.56 12.41 -7.26
N LEU A 300 11.13 12.21 -8.44
CA LEU A 300 12.34 12.88 -8.91
C LEU A 300 11.92 13.99 -9.89
N GLU A 301 11.90 15.22 -9.42
CA GLU A 301 11.36 16.37 -10.17
C GLU A 301 12.20 16.66 -11.41
N ARG A 302 11.51 16.78 -12.56
CA ARG A 302 12.17 17.05 -13.83
C ARG A 302 12.78 18.44 -13.85
N GLY A 303 14.00 18.53 -14.39
CA GLY A 303 14.72 19.80 -14.56
C GLY A 303 15.40 20.35 -13.33
N THR A 304 15.07 19.89 -12.14
CA THR A 304 15.75 20.29 -10.87
C THR A 304 16.45 19.13 -10.19
N ASP A 305 16.09 17.89 -10.54
CA ASP A 305 16.50 16.65 -9.86
C ASP A 305 16.22 16.65 -8.34
N ARG A 306 15.27 17.47 -7.89
CA ARG A 306 14.83 17.50 -6.50
C ARG A 306 14.14 16.19 -6.16
N LEU A 307 14.68 15.47 -5.19
CA LEU A 307 14.13 14.21 -4.71
C LEU A 307 13.07 14.47 -3.62
N LEU A 308 11.90 13.88 -3.75
CA LEU A 308 10.78 14.06 -2.84
C LEU A 308 10.18 12.70 -2.48
N LEU A 309 10.09 12.40 -1.20
CA LEU A 309 9.40 11.22 -0.69
C LEU A 309 7.88 11.41 -0.84
N ASN A 310 7.24 10.49 -1.53
CA ASN A 310 5.79 10.50 -1.77
C ASN A 310 5.05 9.74 -0.67
N GLU A 311 5.20 8.41 -0.64
CA GLU A 311 4.50 7.54 0.30
C GLU A 311 5.30 6.27 0.61
N ILE A 312 4.83 5.51 1.61
CA ILE A 312 5.31 4.17 1.95
C ILE A 312 4.12 3.21 2.00
N ASN A 313 4.27 2.05 1.35
CA ASN A 313 3.27 0.99 1.28
C ASN A 313 3.75 -0.22 2.06
N THR A 314 3.08 -0.57 3.16
CA THR A 314 3.52 -1.62 4.09
C THR A 314 3.14 -3.03 3.64
N ILE A 315 2.19 -3.19 2.72
CA ILE A 315 1.87 -4.47 2.05
C ILE A 315 1.79 -4.22 0.53
N PRO A 316 2.92 -4.11 -0.18
CA PRO A 316 2.92 -3.92 -1.63
C PRO A 316 2.36 -5.14 -2.35
N GLY A 317 1.92 -4.97 -3.61
CA GLY A 317 1.55 -6.08 -4.47
C GLY A 317 2.67 -7.13 -4.53
N PHE A 318 2.33 -8.41 -4.44
CA PHE A 318 3.30 -9.47 -4.19
C PHE A 318 3.19 -10.65 -5.17
N THR A 319 3.11 -10.35 -6.47
CA THR A 319 3.36 -11.33 -7.53
C THR A 319 4.85 -11.30 -7.93
N PRO A 320 5.39 -12.33 -8.61
CA PRO A 320 6.76 -12.28 -9.12
C PRO A 320 7.06 -11.10 -10.05
N THR A 321 6.03 -10.56 -10.70
CA THR A 321 6.10 -9.40 -11.62
C THR A 321 5.66 -8.09 -10.97
N SER A 322 5.36 -8.09 -9.68
CA SER A 322 5.10 -6.85 -8.94
C SER A 322 6.40 -6.09 -8.69
N VAL A 323 6.34 -4.76 -8.71
CA VAL A 323 7.51 -3.88 -8.54
C VAL A 323 8.36 -4.28 -7.33
N TYR A 324 7.72 -4.58 -6.19
CA TYR A 324 8.43 -4.98 -4.97
C TYR A 324 9.32 -6.21 -5.21
N ALA A 325 8.79 -7.26 -5.81
CA ALA A 325 9.52 -8.50 -6.08
C ALA A 325 10.57 -8.34 -7.19
N GLU A 326 10.25 -7.61 -8.26
CA GLU A 326 11.18 -7.36 -9.36
C GLU A 326 12.40 -6.53 -8.94
N LEU A 327 12.22 -5.54 -8.06
CA LEU A 327 13.34 -4.77 -7.52
C LEU A 327 14.26 -5.63 -6.64
N TRP A 328 13.72 -6.56 -5.88
CA TRP A 328 14.54 -7.53 -5.13
C TRP A 328 15.22 -8.54 -6.06
N ALA A 329 14.54 -9.04 -7.09
CA ALA A 329 15.17 -9.92 -8.09
C ALA A 329 16.32 -9.21 -8.82
N THR A 330 16.14 -7.94 -9.19
CA THR A 330 17.21 -7.11 -9.78
C THR A 330 18.34 -6.84 -8.80
N SER A 331 18.05 -6.81 -7.51
CA SER A 331 19.05 -6.70 -6.43
C SER A 331 19.73 -8.03 -6.07
N GLY A 332 19.35 -9.14 -6.71
CA GLY A 332 19.96 -10.46 -6.52
C GLY A 332 19.24 -11.38 -5.56
N LEU A 333 18.05 -11.02 -5.06
CA LEU A 333 17.24 -11.84 -4.15
C LEU A 333 16.06 -12.44 -4.92
N ALA A 334 16.06 -13.76 -5.11
CA ALA A 334 15.00 -14.47 -5.83
C ALA A 334 13.67 -14.47 -5.05
N TYR A 335 12.54 -14.60 -5.77
CA TYR A 335 11.20 -14.51 -5.20
C TYR A 335 10.95 -15.53 -4.08
N GLU A 336 11.39 -16.78 -4.26
CA GLU A 336 11.25 -17.82 -3.26
C GLU A 336 12.08 -17.54 -2.00
N GLU A 337 13.29 -16.98 -2.17
CA GLU A 337 14.15 -16.60 -1.06
C GLU A 337 13.60 -15.37 -0.32
N LEU A 338 13.01 -14.43 -1.06
CA LEU A 338 12.31 -13.28 -0.50
C LEU A 338 11.16 -13.72 0.43
N LEU A 339 10.34 -14.69 0.00
CA LEU A 339 9.28 -15.28 0.82
C LEU A 339 9.82 -15.92 2.10
N ASP A 340 10.92 -16.67 1.98
CA ASP A 340 11.56 -17.30 3.14
C ASP A 340 12.04 -16.25 4.16
N ARG A 341 12.69 -15.18 3.69
CA ARG A 341 13.18 -14.12 4.56
C ARG A 341 12.03 -13.40 5.25
N LEU A 342 10.94 -13.11 4.56
CA LEU A 342 9.77 -12.48 5.16
C LEU A 342 9.13 -13.33 6.26
N ILE A 343 9.04 -14.65 6.05
CA ILE A 343 8.53 -15.58 7.07
C ILE A 343 9.48 -15.61 8.28
N GLN A 344 10.80 -15.64 8.07
CA GLN A 344 11.78 -15.60 9.14
C GLN A 344 11.69 -14.29 9.95
N LEU A 345 11.65 -13.14 9.27
CA LEU A 345 11.47 -11.82 9.90
C LEU A 345 10.20 -11.74 10.76
N ALA A 346 9.11 -12.35 10.29
CA ALA A 346 7.87 -12.42 11.06
C ALA A 346 8.05 -13.20 12.37
N VAL A 347 8.73 -14.34 12.33
CA VAL A 347 9.02 -15.15 13.52
C VAL A 347 9.98 -14.42 14.47
N GLU A 348 11.03 -13.79 13.94
CA GLU A 348 12.01 -13.02 14.74
C GLU A 348 11.35 -11.86 15.48
N ARG A 349 10.45 -11.12 14.83
CA ARG A 349 9.76 -9.99 15.46
C ARG A 349 8.84 -10.38 16.62
N HIS A 350 8.32 -11.60 16.64
CA HIS A 350 7.37 -12.09 17.66
C HIS A 350 8.00 -13.02 18.70
N GLY A 351 9.24 -13.43 18.55
CA GLY A 351 10.01 -14.31 19.46
C GLY A 351 10.90 -13.57 20.37
#